data_272b108372015708cdd6e413000d7a52
#
_entry.id   272b108372015708cdd6e413000d7a52
#
_cell.length_a   1.000
_cell.length_b   1.000
_cell.length_c   1.000
_cell.angle_alpha   90.00
_cell.angle_beta   90.00
_cell.angle_gamma   90.00
#
_symmetry.space_group_name_H-M   'P 1'
#
loop_
_entity.id
_entity.type
_entity.pdbx_description
1 polymer ?
#
loop_
_entity_poly.entity_id
_entity_poly.type
_entity_poly.pdbx_seq_one_letter_code
_entity_poly.pdbx_strand_id
1 'polypeptide(L)'
;GHRVVSASGKHQLEAVEVAGPSGRRRIACDLVAVGYGLVPNVELAQALGCRLAPAGAHPRIAVDDELRTSVPGVFAAGEACGIGGRECALIEGELAGHLAAGARAKARGLMSRRRHARAFAAWLQAHFRPGPEVHALGTPDTCLCRCEDVSLARIQACGSLREARLQTRCGMGVCQGRVCGTALQALGLFGNEAATAALRPPLVPARLETLAALSLPDSQAEETP
;
A
#
# COMPACT_ATOMS: atom_id res chain seq x y z
N GLY A 1 -15.67 9.25 -15.17
CA GLY A 1 -16.54 9.93 -14.30
C GLY A 1 -17.83 9.24 -13.90
N HIS A 2 -17.86 7.89 -13.73
CA HIS A 2 -18.98 7.20 -13.13
C HIS A 2 -18.53 6.49 -11.85
N ARG A 3 -19.39 6.45 -10.83
CA ARG A 3 -19.10 5.75 -9.57
C ARG A 3 -20.36 5.12 -8.99
N VAL A 4 -20.22 3.99 -8.34
CA VAL A 4 -21.29 3.40 -7.52
C VAL A 4 -21.43 4.25 -6.25
N VAL A 5 -22.67 4.66 -5.94
CA VAL A 5 -22.97 5.51 -4.77
C VAL A 5 -23.81 4.77 -3.74
N SER A 6 -24.55 3.76 -4.13
CA SER A 6 -25.29 2.89 -3.21
C SER A 6 -25.52 1.51 -3.82
N ALA A 7 -25.79 0.57 -2.96
CA ALA A 7 -26.21 -0.79 -3.30
C ALA A 7 -27.52 -1.10 -2.55
N SER A 8 -28.42 -1.84 -3.15
CA SER A 8 -29.71 -2.17 -2.57
C SER A 8 -30.05 -3.65 -2.81
N GLY A 9 -30.76 -4.23 -1.85
CA GLY A 9 -31.25 -5.61 -1.86
C GLY A 9 -31.67 -6.04 -0.48
N LYS A 10 -32.49 -7.08 -0.37
CA LYS A 10 -33.00 -7.60 0.90
C LYS A 10 -32.11 -8.69 1.51
N HIS A 11 -31.92 -9.76 0.75
CA HIS A 11 -31.13 -10.92 1.16
C HIS A 11 -29.85 -11.06 0.35
N GLN A 12 -29.83 -10.49 -0.83
CA GLN A 12 -28.71 -10.41 -1.75
C GLN A 12 -28.74 -9.07 -2.47
N LEU A 13 -27.67 -8.75 -3.18
CA LEU A 13 -27.63 -7.56 -4.03
C LEU A 13 -28.67 -7.70 -5.15
N GLU A 14 -29.46 -6.66 -5.36
CA GLU A 14 -30.47 -6.60 -6.42
C GLU A 14 -30.22 -5.47 -7.41
N ALA A 15 -29.57 -4.40 -6.95
CA ALA A 15 -29.19 -3.29 -7.82
C ALA A 15 -28.13 -2.41 -7.18
N VAL A 16 -27.42 -1.67 -8.04
CA VAL A 16 -26.56 -0.55 -7.64
C VAL A 16 -27.05 0.75 -8.25
N GLU A 17 -26.82 1.85 -7.54
CA GLU A 17 -27.01 3.20 -8.08
C GLU A 17 -25.65 3.74 -8.51
N VAL A 18 -25.56 4.21 -9.75
CA VAL A 18 -24.35 4.78 -10.34
C VAL A 18 -24.59 6.26 -10.62
N ALA A 19 -23.77 7.12 -10.05
CA ALA A 19 -23.71 8.54 -10.36
C ALA A 19 -22.67 8.81 -11.45
N GLY A 20 -23.01 9.71 -12.38
CA GLY A 20 -22.15 10.15 -13.48
C GLY A 20 -22.49 11.55 -13.94
N PRO A 21 -21.83 12.08 -14.98
CA PRO A 21 -22.07 13.44 -15.49
C PRO A 21 -23.51 13.70 -15.90
N SER A 22 -24.21 12.66 -16.39
CA SER A 22 -25.61 12.74 -16.84
C SER A 22 -26.65 12.49 -15.70
N GLY A 23 -26.22 12.44 -14.45
CA GLY A 23 -27.07 12.16 -13.32
C GLY A 23 -26.87 10.77 -12.72
N ARG A 24 -27.91 10.26 -12.05
CA ARG A 24 -27.90 8.95 -11.41
C ARG A 24 -28.74 7.95 -12.19
N ARG A 25 -28.29 6.71 -12.23
CA ARG A 25 -29.05 5.59 -12.81
C ARG A 25 -28.95 4.36 -11.93
N ARG A 26 -30.02 3.61 -11.85
CA ARG A 26 -30.09 2.30 -11.21
C ARG A 26 -29.74 1.22 -12.22
N ILE A 27 -28.86 0.29 -11.83
CA ILE A 27 -28.46 -0.88 -12.62
C ILE A 27 -28.82 -2.11 -11.81
N ALA A 28 -29.69 -2.96 -12.34
CA ALA A 28 -30.01 -4.25 -11.74
C ALA A 28 -28.78 -5.18 -11.88
N CYS A 29 -28.38 -5.79 -10.78
CA CYS A 29 -27.26 -6.74 -10.74
C CYS A 29 -27.32 -7.53 -9.43
N ASP A 30 -26.81 -8.75 -9.46
CA ASP A 30 -26.68 -9.65 -8.33
C ASP A 30 -25.26 -9.69 -7.76
N LEU A 31 -24.30 -9.10 -8.48
CA LEU A 31 -22.90 -9.01 -8.08
C LEU A 31 -22.32 -7.64 -8.44
N VAL A 32 -21.47 -7.10 -7.57
CA VAL A 32 -20.64 -5.94 -7.87
C VAL A 32 -19.19 -6.23 -7.50
N ALA A 33 -18.28 -6.02 -8.46
CA ALA A 33 -16.85 -6.09 -8.22
C ALA A 33 -16.32 -4.66 -7.96
N VAL A 34 -15.63 -4.48 -6.84
CA VAL A 34 -15.12 -3.19 -6.40
C VAL A 34 -13.60 -3.25 -6.34
N GLY A 35 -12.92 -2.28 -7.00
CA GLY A 35 -11.47 -2.13 -6.96
C GLY A 35 -11.10 -0.65 -7.02
N TYR A 36 -10.55 -0.13 -5.93
CA TYR A 36 -10.12 1.27 -5.82
C TYR A 36 -8.64 1.47 -6.12
N GLY A 37 -8.00 0.51 -6.77
CA GLY A 37 -6.59 0.54 -7.12
C GLY A 37 -5.72 -0.32 -6.21
N LEU A 38 -4.42 -0.18 -6.39
CA LEU A 38 -3.39 -0.92 -5.66
C LEU A 38 -2.56 0.04 -4.82
N VAL A 39 -2.00 -0.47 -3.74
CA VAL A 39 -1.12 0.26 -2.83
C VAL A 39 0.25 -0.38 -2.85
N PRO A 40 1.34 0.39 -2.99
CA PRO A 40 2.69 -0.15 -2.92
C PRO A 40 2.96 -0.81 -1.55
N ASN A 41 3.53 -2.01 -1.57
CA ASN A 41 4.00 -2.67 -0.35
C ASN A 41 5.40 -2.16 -0.03
N VAL A 42 5.54 -1.36 1.00
CA VAL A 42 6.80 -0.67 1.36
C VAL A 42 7.36 -1.09 2.71
N GLU A 43 6.69 -1.99 3.42
CA GLU A 43 7.01 -2.32 4.82
C GLU A 43 8.44 -2.87 4.97
N LEU A 44 8.88 -3.77 4.09
CA LEU A 44 10.25 -4.29 4.15
C LEU A 44 11.28 -3.18 3.97
N ALA A 45 11.05 -2.30 3.00
CA ALA A 45 11.95 -1.18 2.75
C ALA A 45 11.99 -0.20 3.92
N GLN A 46 10.84 0.06 4.57
CA GLN A 46 10.79 0.88 5.79
C GLN A 46 11.59 0.23 6.93
N ALA A 47 11.43 -1.09 7.13
CA ALA A 47 12.18 -1.81 8.15
C ALA A 47 13.70 -1.79 7.91
N LEU A 48 14.13 -1.73 6.65
CA LEU A 48 15.53 -1.59 6.24
C LEU A 48 16.02 -0.13 6.25
N GLY A 49 15.18 0.84 6.62
CA GLY A 49 15.55 2.26 6.63
C GLY A 49 15.62 2.92 5.24
N CYS A 50 15.03 2.32 4.23
CA CYS A 50 14.96 2.91 2.90
C CYS A 50 14.06 4.15 2.89
N ARG A 51 14.49 5.20 2.18
CA ARG A 51 13.69 6.40 1.98
C ARG A 51 12.47 6.10 1.12
N LEU A 52 11.33 6.66 1.52
CA LEU A 52 10.10 6.63 0.74
C LEU A 52 9.88 7.96 0.04
N ALA A 53 9.16 7.93 -1.07
CA ALA A 53 8.73 9.09 -1.83
C ALA A 53 7.20 9.14 -1.89
N PRO A 54 6.58 10.34 -1.90
CA PRO A 54 5.14 10.48 -2.08
C PRO A 54 4.67 9.88 -3.42
N ALA A 55 3.51 9.21 -3.40
CA ALA A 55 2.87 8.70 -4.60
C ALA A 55 1.34 8.68 -4.40
N GLY A 56 0.70 9.85 -4.46
CA GLY A 56 -0.71 10.02 -4.12
C GLY A 56 -0.94 9.89 -2.61
N ALA A 57 -1.96 9.13 -2.22
CA ALA A 57 -2.29 8.90 -0.81
C ALA A 57 -1.32 7.94 -0.10
N HIS A 58 -0.56 7.14 -0.85
CA HIS A 58 0.32 6.11 -0.30
C HIS A 58 1.76 6.31 -0.78
N PRO A 59 2.76 6.09 0.09
CA PRO A 59 4.16 6.21 -0.31
C PRO A 59 4.61 5.05 -1.20
N ARG A 60 5.73 5.27 -1.90
CA ARG A 60 6.46 4.25 -2.65
C ARG A 60 7.92 4.26 -2.23
N ILE A 61 8.66 3.20 -2.53
CA ILE A 61 10.11 3.18 -2.31
C ILE A 61 10.78 4.18 -3.27
N ALA A 62 11.59 5.09 -2.72
CA ALA A 62 12.40 6.00 -3.52
C ALA A 62 13.60 5.26 -4.10
N VAL A 63 13.74 5.26 -5.42
CA VAL A 63 14.87 4.66 -6.13
C VAL A 63 15.42 5.64 -7.16
N ASP A 64 16.69 5.49 -7.49
CA ASP A 64 17.33 6.19 -8.61
C ASP A 64 17.03 5.50 -9.96
N ASP A 65 17.64 6.00 -11.03
CA ASP A 65 17.46 5.41 -12.36
C ASP A 65 18.01 3.99 -12.48
N GLU A 66 18.96 3.61 -11.63
CA GLU A 66 19.54 2.27 -11.54
C GLU A 66 18.83 1.39 -10.48
N LEU A 67 17.62 1.80 -10.02
CA LEU A 67 16.80 1.07 -9.04
C LEU A 67 17.48 0.89 -7.65
N ARG A 68 18.49 1.70 -7.33
CA ARG A 68 19.10 1.71 -6.00
C ARG A 68 18.23 2.47 -5.03
N THR A 69 18.09 1.96 -3.83
CA THR A 69 17.45 2.65 -2.72
C THR A 69 18.43 3.62 -2.04
N SER A 70 17.97 4.29 -0.99
CA SER A 70 18.85 5.11 -0.14
C SER A 70 19.81 4.30 0.74
N VAL A 71 19.62 2.98 0.82
CA VAL A 71 20.46 2.07 1.59
C VAL A 71 21.45 1.39 0.64
N PRO A 72 22.77 1.52 0.86
CA PRO A 72 23.78 0.89 0.00
C PRO A 72 23.57 -0.62 -0.12
N GLY A 73 23.70 -1.14 -1.35
CA GLY A 73 23.52 -2.57 -1.65
C GLY A 73 22.06 -3.03 -1.73
N VAL A 74 21.09 -2.19 -1.44
CA VAL A 74 19.67 -2.51 -1.52
C VAL A 74 19.07 -1.92 -2.79
N PHE A 75 18.46 -2.78 -3.61
CA PHE A 75 17.71 -2.44 -4.80
C PHE A 75 16.22 -2.67 -4.57
N ALA A 76 15.38 -1.90 -5.23
CA ALA A 76 13.94 -2.13 -5.23
C ALA A 76 13.37 -1.98 -6.64
N ALA A 77 12.39 -2.81 -6.98
CA ALA A 77 11.81 -2.88 -8.31
C ALA A 77 10.32 -3.20 -8.26
N GLY A 78 9.60 -2.88 -9.32
CA GLY A 78 8.20 -3.23 -9.52
C GLY A 78 7.24 -2.37 -8.71
N GLU A 79 6.12 -2.96 -8.29
CA GLU A 79 4.98 -2.27 -7.67
C GLU A 79 5.34 -1.50 -6.38
N ALA A 80 6.33 -1.96 -5.62
CA ALA A 80 6.82 -1.27 -4.43
C ALA A 80 7.46 0.10 -4.74
N CYS A 81 7.98 0.28 -5.96
CA CYS A 81 8.53 1.54 -6.47
C CYS A 81 7.47 2.42 -7.16
N GLY A 82 6.20 2.04 -7.06
CA GLY A 82 5.04 2.68 -7.67
C GLY A 82 4.32 1.73 -8.63
N ILE A 83 3.00 1.77 -8.57
CA ILE A 83 2.14 0.87 -9.33
C ILE A 83 2.35 1.10 -10.83
N GLY A 84 2.88 0.10 -11.50
CA GLY A 84 3.22 0.16 -12.93
C GLY A 84 2.66 -0.99 -13.76
N GLY A 85 2.07 -1.97 -13.09
CA GLY A 85 1.56 -3.18 -13.71
C GLY A 85 2.65 -4.21 -13.98
N ARG A 86 2.19 -5.41 -14.35
CA ARG A 86 3.03 -6.60 -14.54
C ARG A 86 4.22 -6.37 -15.48
N GLU A 87 3.97 -5.76 -16.64
CA GLU A 87 5.02 -5.52 -17.64
C GLU A 87 6.14 -4.64 -17.09
N CYS A 88 5.78 -3.56 -16.40
CA CYS A 88 6.73 -2.66 -15.77
C CYS A 88 7.52 -3.39 -14.68
N ALA A 89 6.86 -4.18 -13.85
CA ALA A 89 7.48 -4.93 -12.77
C ALA A 89 8.49 -5.97 -13.28
N LEU A 90 8.17 -6.67 -14.38
CA LEU A 90 9.09 -7.63 -15.01
C LEU A 90 10.35 -6.93 -15.56
N ILE A 91 10.18 -5.82 -16.29
CA ILE A 91 11.30 -5.05 -16.83
C ILE A 91 12.19 -4.52 -15.69
N GLU A 92 11.61 -4.00 -14.64
CA GLU A 92 12.37 -3.48 -13.50
C GLU A 92 13.05 -4.59 -12.70
N GLY A 93 12.40 -5.74 -12.52
CA GLY A 93 13.01 -6.88 -11.85
C GLY A 93 14.25 -7.39 -12.61
N GLU A 94 14.16 -7.53 -13.95
CA GLU A 94 15.28 -7.91 -14.80
C GLU A 94 16.41 -6.86 -14.74
N LEU A 95 16.04 -5.57 -14.83
CA LEU A 95 16.98 -4.46 -14.72
C LEU A 95 17.71 -4.45 -13.38
N ALA A 96 17.00 -4.57 -12.28
CA ALA A 96 17.57 -4.62 -10.94
C ALA A 96 18.52 -5.82 -10.77
N GLY A 97 18.12 -7.00 -11.26
CA GLY A 97 18.97 -8.20 -11.23
C GLY A 97 20.29 -8.02 -11.99
N HIS A 98 20.25 -7.43 -13.19
CA HIS A 98 21.46 -7.14 -13.95
C HIS A 98 22.36 -6.10 -13.27
N LEU A 99 21.77 -5.06 -12.69
CA LEU A 99 22.52 -4.02 -11.99
C LEU A 99 23.17 -4.56 -10.71
N ALA A 100 22.43 -5.33 -9.93
CA ALA A 100 22.94 -5.98 -8.72
C ALA A 100 24.11 -6.94 -9.02
N ALA A 101 24.05 -7.65 -10.16
CA ALA A 101 25.10 -8.53 -10.64
C ALA A 101 26.27 -7.79 -11.37
N GLY A 102 26.25 -6.46 -11.45
CA GLY A 102 27.26 -5.67 -12.16
C GLY A 102 27.18 -5.74 -13.69
N ALA A 103 26.17 -6.39 -14.27
CA ALA A 103 26.02 -6.62 -15.71
C ALA A 103 25.44 -5.39 -16.43
N ARG A 104 26.07 -4.24 -16.32
CA ARG A 104 25.59 -2.94 -16.81
C ARG A 104 25.30 -2.90 -18.32
N ALA A 105 26.03 -3.68 -19.11
CA ALA A 105 25.78 -3.74 -20.56
C ALA A 105 24.38 -4.30 -20.88
N LYS A 106 23.96 -5.35 -20.18
CA LYS A 106 22.62 -5.93 -20.30
C LYS A 106 21.53 -4.98 -19.77
N ALA A 107 21.80 -4.31 -18.65
CA ALA A 107 20.90 -3.33 -18.06
C ALA A 107 20.55 -2.18 -19.01
N ARG A 108 21.52 -1.67 -19.79
CA ARG A 108 21.29 -0.52 -20.71
C ARG A 108 20.17 -0.75 -21.71
N GLY A 109 20.02 -1.96 -22.24
CA GLY A 109 18.95 -2.31 -23.18
C GLY A 109 17.54 -2.22 -22.58
N LEU A 110 17.42 -2.35 -21.26
CA LEU A 110 16.13 -2.33 -20.55
C LEU A 110 15.70 -0.91 -20.15
N MET A 111 16.60 0.05 -20.07
CA MET A 111 16.31 1.41 -19.61
C MET A 111 15.25 2.13 -20.46
N SER A 112 15.31 1.96 -21.79
CA SER A 112 14.31 2.55 -22.68
C SER A 112 12.93 1.90 -22.48
N ARG A 113 12.89 0.57 -22.40
CA ARG A 113 11.64 -0.18 -22.15
C ARG A 113 11.02 0.22 -20.82
N ARG A 114 11.84 0.36 -19.76
CA ARG A 114 11.39 0.86 -18.46
C ARG A 114 10.75 2.25 -18.56
N ARG A 115 11.39 3.20 -19.27
CA ARG A 115 10.83 4.56 -19.44
C ARG A 115 9.45 4.53 -20.08
N HIS A 116 9.26 3.76 -21.15
CA HIS A 116 7.96 3.62 -21.80
C HIS A 116 6.91 3.00 -20.88
N ALA A 117 7.25 1.92 -20.17
CA ALA A 117 6.35 1.28 -19.22
C ALA A 117 5.95 2.22 -18.07
N ARG A 118 6.89 3.01 -17.54
CA ARG A 118 6.62 4.01 -16.49
C ARG A 118 5.79 5.17 -17.00
N ALA A 119 5.99 5.63 -18.23
CA ALA A 119 5.16 6.67 -18.84
C ALA A 119 3.71 6.22 -18.97
N PHE A 120 3.48 4.98 -19.42
CA PHE A 120 2.15 4.39 -19.49
C PHE A 120 1.52 4.23 -18.09
N ALA A 121 2.29 3.75 -17.11
CA ALA A 121 1.83 3.64 -15.72
C ALA A 121 1.42 4.99 -15.13
N ALA A 122 2.19 6.04 -15.36
CA ALA A 122 1.86 7.40 -14.94
C ALA A 122 0.56 7.90 -15.59
N TRP A 123 0.37 7.60 -16.87
CA TRP A 123 -0.87 7.93 -17.58
C TRP A 123 -2.08 7.20 -16.96
N LEU A 124 -1.97 5.89 -16.69
CA LEU A 124 -3.01 5.13 -16.02
C LEU A 124 -3.37 5.71 -14.65
N GLN A 125 -2.37 6.01 -13.83
CA GLN A 125 -2.58 6.59 -12.50
C GLN A 125 -3.29 7.95 -12.56
N ALA A 126 -2.97 8.78 -13.55
CA ALA A 126 -3.61 10.07 -13.72
C ALA A 126 -5.10 9.95 -14.08
N HIS A 127 -5.48 8.92 -14.85
CA HIS A 127 -6.84 8.77 -15.39
C HIS A 127 -7.75 7.86 -14.55
N PHE A 128 -7.19 6.94 -13.76
CA PHE A 128 -7.94 5.91 -13.04
C PHE A 128 -7.80 5.98 -11.52
N ARG A 129 -7.22 7.05 -10.96
CA ARG A 129 -7.20 7.22 -9.51
C ARG A 129 -8.61 7.47 -8.98
N PRO A 130 -8.96 6.96 -7.79
CA PRO A 130 -10.21 7.31 -7.11
C PRO A 130 -10.34 8.82 -6.92
N GLY A 131 -11.52 9.34 -7.17
CA GLY A 131 -11.83 10.74 -6.87
C GLY A 131 -12.06 10.96 -5.37
N PRO A 132 -12.04 12.21 -4.89
CA PRO A 132 -12.23 12.54 -3.47
C PRO A 132 -13.57 12.09 -2.92
N GLU A 133 -14.58 11.97 -3.78
CA GLU A 133 -15.92 11.49 -3.43
C GLU A 133 -15.96 10.03 -2.95
N VAL A 134 -14.97 9.21 -3.28
CA VAL A 134 -14.85 7.82 -2.78
C VAL A 134 -14.64 7.83 -1.26
N HIS A 135 -13.91 8.81 -0.76
CA HIS A 135 -13.65 8.96 0.68
C HIS A 135 -14.91 9.34 1.47
N ALA A 136 -15.89 9.94 0.81
CA ALA A 136 -17.19 10.32 1.40
C ALA A 136 -18.21 9.17 1.42
N LEU A 137 -17.89 8.00 0.90
CA LEU A 137 -18.78 6.82 0.94
C LEU A 137 -18.81 6.18 2.34
N GLY A 138 -17.82 6.44 3.18
CA GLY A 138 -17.77 5.92 4.54
C GLY A 138 -18.84 6.57 5.42
N THR A 139 -19.62 5.75 6.10
CA THR A 139 -20.56 6.17 7.15
C THR A 139 -19.94 5.94 8.53
N PRO A 140 -20.48 6.52 9.61
CA PRO A 140 -20.01 6.25 10.97
C PRO A 140 -19.88 4.76 11.31
N ASP A 141 -20.80 3.93 10.82
CA ASP A 141 -20.84 2.49 11.06
C ASP A 141 -19.94 1.68 10.10
N THR A 142 -19.31 2.31 9.12
CA THR A 142 -18.41 1.62 8.21
C THR A 142 -17.28 0.96 8.99
N CYS A 143 -17.15 -0.38 8.87
CA CYS A 143 -16.07 -1.13 9.48
C CYS A 143 -14.73 -0.75 8.84
N LEU A 144 -13.89 -0.03 9.57
CA LEU A 144 -12.56 0.37 9.12
C LEU A 144 -11.52 -0.72 9.40
N CYS A 145 -11.54 -1.32 10.57
CA CYS A 145 -10.64 -2.41 10.95
C CYS A 145 -11.42 -3.73 11.08
N ARG A 146 -11.34 -4.57 10.04
CA ARG A 146 -12.05 -5.85 10.00
C ARG A 146 -11.50 -6.90 10.95
N CYS A 147 -10.24 -6.80 11.36
CA CYS A 147 -9.63 -7.77 12.27
C CYS A 147 -10.13 -7.60 13.72
N GLU A 148 -10.55 -6.37 14.07
CA GLU A 148 -10.93 -6.00 15.44
C GLU A 148 -12.35 -5.38 15.49
N ASP A 149 -13.11 -5.46 14.39
CA ASP A 149 -14.48 -4.94 14.23
C ASP A 149 -14.64 -3.48 14.69
N VAL A 150 -13.73 -2.61 14.23
CA VAL A 150 -13.71 -1.21 14.64
C VAL A 150 -14.33 -0.34 13.55
N SER A 151 -15.40 0.40 13.91
CA SER A 151 -16.07 1.34 13.01
C SER A 151 -15.28 2.63 12.83
N LEU A 152 -15.59 3.34 11.75
CA LEU A 152 -15.01 4.64 11.44
C LEU A 152 -15.28 5.66 12.57
N ALA A 153 -16.49 5.69 13.12
CA ALA A 153 -16.84 6.60 14.22
C ALA A 153 -15.95 6.40 15.45
N ARG A 154 -15.66 5.15 15.83
CA ARG A 154 -14.78 4.87 16.98
C ARG A 154 -13.36 5.37 16.75
N ILE A 155 -12.88 5.33 15.52
CA ILE A 155 -11.55 5.85 15.16
C ILE A 155 -11.54 7.38 15.15
N GLN A 156 -12.57 8.00 14.59
CA GLN A 156 -12.69 9.45 14.53
C GLN A 156 -12.85 10.12 15.92
N ALA A 157 -13.32 9.36 16.90
CA ALA A 157 -13.39 9.82 18.29
C ALA A 157 -12.03 9.91 18.99
N CYS A 158 -10.97 9.33 18.40
CA CYS A 158 -9.62 9.33 18.98
C CYS A 158 -8.80 10.52 18.44
N GLY A 159 -8.01 11.15 19.31
CA GLY A 159 -7.16 12.28 18.95
C GLY A 159 -5.83 11.91 18.28
N SER A 160 -5.41 10.62 18.32
CA SER A 160 -4.17 10.13 17.73
C SER A 160 -4.26 8.67 17.31
N LEU A 161 -3.36 8.23 16.42
CA LEU A 161 -3.26 6.82 16.05
C LEU A 161 -2.90 5.93 17.24
N ARG A 162 -2.05 6.43 18.13
CA ARG A 162 -1.70 5.72 19.37
C ARG A 162 -2.93 5.48 20.23
N GLU A 163 -3.75 6.49 20.44
CA GLU A 163 -5.00 6.39 21.20
C GLU A 163 -5.96 5.40 20.55
N ALA A 164 -6.18 5.52 19.23
CA ALA A 164 -7.01 4.60 18.47
C ALA A 164 -6.56 3.13 18.64
N ARG A 165 -5.27 2.86 18.62
CA ARG A 165 -4.70 1.52 18.85
C ARG A 165 -4.97 1.02 20.27
N LEU A 166 -4.74 1.86 21.26
CA LEU A 166 -4.90 1.48 22.67
C LEU A 166 -6.37 1.24 23.04
N GLN A 167 -7.28 2.09 22.56
CA GLN A 167 -8.69 2.01 22.91
C GLN A 167 -9.47 1.01 22.06
N THR A 168 -9.08 0.80 20.80
CA THR A 168 -9.88 0.00 19.85
C THR A 168 -9.13 -1.20 19.28
N ARG A 169 -7.82 -1.32 19.51
CA ARG A 169 -6.92 -2.31 18.88
C ARG A 169 -6.81 -2.16 17.35
N CYS A 170 -7.31 -1.08 16.76
CA CYS A 170 -7.18 -0.83 15.32
C CYS A 170 -5.73 -0.93 14.87
N GLY A 171 -5.49 -1.73 13.83
CA GLY A 171 -4.14 -1.96 13.29
C GLY A 171 -3.31 -2.99 14.08
N MET A 172 -3.85 -3.60 15.14
CA MET A 172 -3.14 -4.59 15.97
C MET A 172 -3.58 -6.03 15.69
N GLY A 173 -4.57 -6.24 14.85
CA GLY A 173 -5.05 -7.57 14.47
C GLY A 173 -4.09 -8.30 13.51
N VAL A 174 -4.52 -9.47 13.01
CA VAL A 174 -3.68 -10.39 12.21
C VAL A 174 -3.05 -9.77 10.96
N CYS A 175 -3.70 -8.76 10.34
CA CYS A 175 -3.15 -8.06 9.18
C CYS A 175 -2.10 -7.00 9.55
N GLN A 176 -1.87 -6.75 10.83
CA GLN A 176 -0.88 -5.77 11.34
C GLN A 176 -1.05 -4.38 10.72
N GLY A 177 -2.30 -3.94 10.54
CA GLY A 177 -2.61 -2.63 10.00
C GLY A 177 -2.54 -2.47 8.47
N ARG A 178 -2.20 -3.51 7.72
CA ARG A 178 -2.07 -3.42 6.25
C ARG A 178 -3.35 -2.99 5.55
N VAL A 179 -4.51 -3.37 6.06
CA VAL A 179 -5.82 -2.97 5.50
C VAL A 179 -6.26 -1.63 6.06
N CYS A 180 -6.45 -1.53 7.38
CA CYS A 180 -6.94 -0.30 7.99
C CYS A 180 -5.92 0.86 7.92
N GLY A 181 -4.62 0.59 7.94
CA GLY A 181 -3.58 1.62 7.78
C GLY A 181 -3.66 2.34 6.44
N THR A 182 -3.90 1.60 5.35
CA THR A 182 -4.11 2.20 4.03
C THR A 182 -5.37 3.06 3.98
N ALA A 183 -6.46 2.60 4.62
CA ALA A 183 -7.68 3.38 4.72
C ALA A 183 -7.49 4.66 5.55
N LEU A 184 -6.79 4.59 6.68
CA LEU A 184 -6.46 5.76 7.50
C LEU A 184 -5.67 6.82 6.71
N GLN A 185 -4.67 6.38 5.94
CA GLN A 185 -3.90 7.28 5.08
C GLN A 185 -4.77 7.91 3.98
N ALA A 186 -5.59 7.12 3.30
CA ALA A 186 -6.45 7.60 2.23
C ALA A 186 -7.49 8.61 2.75
N LEU A 187 -8.02 8.41 3.96
CA LEU A 187 -8.95 9.31 4.63
C LEU A 187 -8.27 10.53 5.28
N GLY A 188 -6.94 10.60 5.27
CA GLY A 188 -6.18 11.67 5.90
C GLY A 188 -6.28 11.68 7.44
N LEU A 189 -6.67 10.55 8.04
CA LEU A 189 -6.78 10.43 9.49
C LEU A 189 -5.39 10.27 10.13
N PHE A 190 -5.16 11.01 11.21
CA PHE A 190 -3.89 11.02 11.97
C PHE A 190 -2.64 11.43 11.18
N GLY A 191 -2.81 12.00 9.98
CA GLY A 191 -1.72 12.60 9.20
C GLY A 191 -0.53 11.65 9.00
N ASN A 192 0.67 12.14 9.31
CA ASN A 192 1.90 11.36 9.13
C ASN A 192 2.03 10.13 10.05
N GLU A 193 1.32 10.09 11.17
CA GLU A 193 1.36 8.92 12.06
C GLU A 193 0.82 7.65 11.38
N ALA A 194 -0.19 7.78 10.51
CA ALA A 194 -0.72 6.66 9.75
C ALA A 194 0.30 6.10 8.74
N ALA A 195 1.14 6.98 8.17
CA ALA A 195 2.18 6.61 7.23
C ALA A 195 3.43 6.00 7.90
N THR A 196 3.69 6.36 9.15
CA THR A 196 4.88 5.94 9.90
C THR A 196 4.59 4.91 10.99
N ALA A 197 3.45 4.21 10.88
CA ALA A 197 3.10 3.16 11.82
C ALA A 197 4.29 2.20 12.02
N ALA A 198 4.80 2.14 13.25
CA ALA A 198 6.02 1.42 13.57
C ALA A 198 5.91 -0.04 13.16
N LEU A 199 6.64 -0.39 12.13
CA LEU A 199 6.78 -1.76 11.65
C LEU A 199 7.71 -2.51 12.62
N ARG A 200 7.30 -3.69 13.01
CA ARG A 200 8.10 -4.57 13.87
C ARG A 200 8.29 -5.91 13.18
N PRO A 201 9.51 -6.45 13.16
CA PRO A 201 9.71 -7.84 12.78
C PRO A 201 8.98 -8.80 13.77
N PRO A 202 8.45 -9.93 13.28
CA PRO A 202 8.40 -10.36 11.89
C PRO A 202 7.34 -9.58 11.11
N LEU A 203 7.66 -9.18 9.88
CA LEU A 203 6.75 -8.40 9.01
C LEU A 203 5.53 -9.21 8.54
N VAL A 204 5.60 -10.51 8.63
CA VAL A 204 4.53 -11.46 8.31
C VAL A 204 4.43 -12.49 9.45
N PRO A 205 3.27 -13.14 9.65
CA PRO A 205 3.17 -14.22 10.62
C PRO A 205 4.26 -15.26 10.40
N ALA A 206 5.02 -15.60 11.44
CA ALA A 206 6.10 -16.55 11.39
C ALA A 206 5.89 -17.62 12.49
N ARG A 207 6.35 -18.85 12.24
CA ARG A 207 6.32 -19.91 13.25
C ARG A 207 7.34 -19.61 14.35
N LEU A 208 7.00 -19.93 15.60
CA LEU A 208 7.91 -19.75 16.73
C LEU A 208 9.22 -20.53 16.54
N GLU A 209 9.16 -21.74 15.99
CA GLU A 209 10.34 -22.54 15.66
C GLU A 209 11.30 -21.82 14.71
N THR A 210 10.74 -21.12 13.68
CA THR A 210 11.54 -20.33 12.74
C THR A 210 12.21 -19.16 13.44
N LEU A 211 11.48 -18.47 14.32
CA LEU A 211 12.04 -17.34 15.08
C LEU A 211 13.09 -17.80 16.08
N ALA A 212 12.88 -18.94 16.73
CA ALA A 212 13.84 -19.51 17.69
C ALA A 212 15.14 -19.98 17.00
N ALA A 213 15.05 -20.40 15.74
CA ALA A 213 16.22 -20.81 14.95
C ALA A 213 17.04 -19.64 14.38
N LEU A 214 16.53 -18.38 14.50
CA LEU A 214 17.30 -17.19 14.10
C LEU A 214 18.39 -16.95 15.16
N SER A 215 19.65 -17.19 14.76
CA SER A 215 20.79 -16.75 15.57
C SER A 215 20.80 -15.23 15.56
N LEU A 216 20.68 -14.61 16.71
CA LEU A 216 21.00 -13.19 16.84
C LEU A 216 22.50 -13.04 16.53
N PRO A 217 22.92 -12.07 15.69
CA PRO A 217 24.34 -11.78 15.58
C PRO A 217 24.86 -11.43 16.99
N ASP A 218 25.97 -12.06 17.36
CA ASP A 218 26.62 -11.82 18.65
C ASP A 218 26.79 -10.31 18.83
N SER A 219 26.17 -9.77 19.86
CA SER A 219 26.32 -8.39 20.31
C SER A 219 27.68 -8.14 20.99
N GLN A 220 28.71 -8.92 20.63
CA GLN A 220 30.06 -8.84 21.18
C GLN A 220 31.09 -8.54 20.09
N ALA A 221 31.10 -7.34 19.57
CA ALA A 221 32.26 -6.84 18.82
C ALA A 221 32.38 -5.30 18.87
N GLU A 222 32.06 -4.69 19.98
CA GLU A 222 32.47 -3.29 20.25
C GLU A 222 32.79 -3.09 21.72
N GLU A 223 33.79 -3.81 22.22
CA GLU A 223 34.58 -3.39 23.39
C GLU A 223 36.01 -3.86 23.18
N THR A 224 36.81 -3.04 22.54
CA THR A 224 38.25 -3.02 22.84
C THR A 224 38.83 -1.64 22.52
N PRO A 225 39.82 -1.19 23.29
CA PRO A 225 40.01 0.13 23.90
C PRO A 225 40.62 1.16 22.98
#